data_2f3256d34f73caf1467c6c4350986000
#
_entry.id   2f3256d34f73caf1467c6c4350986000
#
_cell.length_a   1.000
_cell.length_b   1.000
_cell.length_c   1.000
_cell.angle_alpha   90.00
_cell.angle_beta   90.00
_cell.angle_gamma   90.00
#
_symmetry.space_group_name_H-M   'P 1'
#
loop_
_entity.id
_entity.type
_entity.pdbx_description
1 polymer ?
#
loop_
_entity_poly.entity_id
_entity_poly.type
_entity_poly.pdbx_seq_one_letter_code
_entity_poly.pdbx_strand_id
1 'polypeptide(L)'
;SPLAKYITLAANDCGYSGKAEELIVTYVHPLFLKAHSAASKADNPSWREATRGKFADEYWNAMKLEIATLEAIDAWSVIDRLDHHVIASTWAFKCKRYPDGLIKKFKARFCARGDQQLEGIDFFETYAPVVQWTTIRLMFILEILLGLKSKQGDVTCAFLHADLEPGENVYVDMPLGFAQYSKDGTKKCLKLKKTLYGLRQSPRAFWKYITQKLETCGLEQSKFDPCLFVGEKVICVVYVDDLIFWSKDTVAINDSAMQLRELGVDLEQEDDAAGFLGVTLERDPETSLLEMKQTGLIKRIIEALGLDDGAKGKFTPSESKPLVKDINGDLASGAFSYSSVVGMLLYLSGHTRPDITFAVNCCARYMFCPKHSHELALKRIGRYLKQTSDRGMVMDPSSDVCKIDAYPDADFAGMFGHEDHTDPACAKSRTGFIITFADCPVFWQSKLQTETALSTMEA
;
A
#
# COMPACT_ATOMS: atom_id res chain seq x y z
N SER A 1 -20.17 12.20 2.96
CA SER A 1 -18.85 12.36 2.33
C SER A 1 -18.99 12.21 0.81
N PRO A 2 -18.06 12.72 -0.03
CA PRO A 2 -18.09 12.51 -1.49
C PRO A 2 -18.14 11.01 -1.87
N LEU A 3 -17.49 10.17 -1.10
CA LEU A 3 -17.48 8.72 -1.27
C LEU A 3 -18.87 8.10 -1.04
N ALA A 4 -19.59 8.53 0.01
CA ALA A 4 -20.94 8.05 0.30
C ALA A 4 -21.94 8.42 -0.83
N LYS A 5 -21.80 9.64 -1.39
CA LYS A 5 -22.61 10.10 -2.52
C LYS A 5 -22.35 9.30 -3.80
N TYR A 6 -21.06 8.96 -4.03
CA TYR A 6 -20.65 8.15 -5.16
C TYR A 6 -21.16 6.69 -5.05
N ILE A 7 -21.09 6.11 -3.85
CA ILE A 7 -21.60 4.78 -3.57
C ILE A 7 -23.13 4.72 -3.73
N THR A 8 -23.85 5.77 -3.29
CA THR A 8 -25.31 5.85 -3.45
C THR A 8 -25.72 5.92 -4.92
N LEU A 9 -25.01 6.69 -5.74
CA LEU A 9 -25.25 6.76 -7.18
C LEU A 9 -25.02 5.42 -7.86
N ALA A 10 -23.88 4.77 -7.56
CA ALA A 10 -23.56 3.46 -8.10
C ALA A 10 -24.54 2.35 -7.65
N ALA A 11 -25.04 2.43 -6.40
CA ALA A 11 -26.04 1.51 -5.87
C ALA A 11 -27.39 1.62 -6.61
N ASN A 12 -27.84 2.85 -6.85
CA ASN A 12 -29.08 3.10 -7.60
C ASN A 12 -29.00 2.56 -9.02
N ASP A 13 -27.84 2.68 -9.66
CA ASP A 13 -27.59 2.15 -11.01
C ASP A 13 -27.68 0.63 -11.10
N CYS A 14 -27.47 -0.07 -9.98
CA CYS A 14 -27.60 -1.54 -9.89
C CYS A 14 -28.95 -1.99 -9.34
N GLY A 15 -29.91 -1.07 -9.14
CA GLY A 15 -31.22 -1.37 -8.59
C GLY A 15 -31.24 -1.63 -7.08
N TYR A 16 -30.19 -1.22 -6.36
CA TYR A 16 -30.12 -1.31 -4.90
C TYR A 16 -30.83 -0.12 -4.23
N SER A 17 -31.82 -0.43 -3.39
CA SER A 17 -32.67 0.56 -2.71
C SER A 17 -32.31 0.80 -1.23
N GLY A 18 -31.23 0.17 -0.72
CA GLY A 18 -30.77 0.30 0.66
C GLY A 18 -29.98 1.60 0.94
N LYS A 19 -29.72 1.88 2.21
CA LYS A 19 -28.91 3.04 2.60
C LYS A 19 -27.43 2.86 2.24
N ALA A 20 -26.77 3.92 1.77
CA ALA A 20 -25.35 3.90 1.41
C ALA A 20 -24.44 3.41 2.54
N GLU A 21 -24.81 3.66 3.80
CA GLU A 21 -24.09 3.21 5.00
C GLU A 21 -24.13 1.68 5.14
N GLU A 22 -25.25 1.03 4.83
CA GLU A 22 -25.38 -0.44 4.84
C GLU A 22 -24.53 -1.08 3.74
N LEU A 23 -24.43 -0.43 2.57
CA LEU A 23 -23.55 -0.86 1.48
C LEU A 23 -22.08 -0.77 1.87
N ILE A 24 -21.66 0.32 2.54
CA ILE A 24 -20.29 0.50 3.04
C ILE A 24 -19.94 -0.60 4.03
N VAL A 25 -20.82 -0.89 4.99
CA VAL A 25 -20.60 -1.93 6.00
C VAL A 25 -20.62 -3.33 5.40
N THR A 26 -21.52 -3.61 4.45
CA THR A 26 -21.71 -4.96 3.91
C THR A 26 -20.72 -5.32 2.81
N TYR A 27 -20.24 -4.36 1.99
CA TYR A 27 -19.45 -4.63 0.79
C TYR A 27 -18.02 -4.07 0.84
N VAL A 28 -17.74 -2.96 1.53
CA VAL A 28 -16.39 -2.39 1.57
C VAL A 28 -15.54 -3.04 2.65
N HIS A 29 -16.11 -3.35 3.81
CA HIS A 29 -15.39 -3.98 4.92
C HIS A 29 -14.93 -5.42 4.61
N PRO A 30 -15.75 -6.33 3.99
CA PRO A 30 -15.28 -7.65 3.60
C PRO A 30 -14.27 -7.63 2.44
N LEU A 31 -14.35 -6.66 1.53
CA LEU A 31 -13.47 -6.55 0.37
C LEU A 31 -12.08 -6.02 0.76
N PHE A 32 -11.99 -5.09 1.70
CA PHE A 32 -10.71 -4.62 2.28
C PHE A 32 -10.00 -5.75 3.05
N LEU A 33 -10.74 -6.57 3.79
CA LEU A 33 -10.18 -7.74 4.49
C LEU A 33 -9.75 -8.84 3.51
N LYS A 34 -10.41 -9.01 2.36
CA LYS A 34 -10.02 -9.98 1.33
C LYS A 34 -8.82 -9.52 0.49
N ALA A 35 -8.63 -8.24 0.25
CA ALA A 35 -7.45 -7.73 -0.45
C ALA A 35 -6.15 -8.00 0.34
N HIS A 36 -6.21 -8.02 1.68
CA HIS A 36 -5.12 -8.50 2.53
C HIS A 36 -4.94 -10.04 2.54
N SER A 37 -5.91 -10.81 2.04
CA SER A 37 -5.85 -12.28 2.05
C SER A 37 -5.24 -12.91 0.79
N ALA A 38 -4.67 -12.13 -0.11
CA ALA A 38 -3.97 -12.65 -1.31
C ALA A 38 -2.57 -13.22 -1.02
N ALA A 39 -2.06 -13.11 0.21
CA ALA A 39 -0.97 -13.95 0.68
C ALA A 39 -1.51 -15.37 0.89
N SER A 40 -0.75 -16.41 0.50
CA SER A 40 -1.23 -17.80 0.59
C SER A 40 -1.76 -18.07 2.01
N LYS A 41 -2.96 -18.67 2.12
CA LYS A 41 -3.55 -19.03 3.42
C LYS A 41 -2.61 -19.87 4.28
N ALA A 42 -1.72 -20.64 3.66
CA ALA A 42 -0.73 -21.48 4.31
C ALA A 42 0.33 -20.68 5.08
N ASP A 43 0.67 -19.46 4.62
CA ASP A 43 1.71 -18.64 5.24
C ASP A 43 1.17 -17.63 6.26
N ASN A 44 -0.16 -17.44 6.31
CA ASN A 44 -0.85 -16.57 7.29
C ASN A 44 -1.96 -17.35 7.99
N PRO A 45 -1.62 -18.28 8.88
CA PRO A 45 -2.60 -19.13 9.54
C PRO A 45 -3.48 -18.33 10.51
N SER A 46 -4.71 -18.79 10.67
CA SER A 46 -5.60 -18.34 11.74
C SER A 46 -5.06 -18.78 13.11
N TRP A 47 -5.60 -18.20 14.20
CA TRP A 47 -5.28 -18.61 15.57
C TRP A 47 -5.35 -20.14 15.77
N ARG A 48 -6.43 -20.77 15.27
CA ARG A 48 -6.63 -22.22 15.42
C ARG A 48 -5.56 -23.03 14.65
N GLU A 49 -5.24 -22.62 13.45
CA GLU A 49 -4.22 -23.27 12.61
C GLU A 49 -2.81 -23.08 13.18
N ALA A 50 -2.50 -21.86 13.67
CA ALA A 50 -1.22 -21.57 14.31
C ALA A 50 -1.01 -22.33 15.62
N THR A 51 -2.07 -22.47 16.47
CA THR A 51 -1.93 -23.06 17.82
C THR A 51 -2.22 -24.54 17.89
N ARG A 52 -2.80 -25.15 16.85
CA ARG A 52 -3.18 -26.57 16.80
C ARG A 52 -2.73 -27.28 15.52
N GLY A 53 -2.07 -26.56 14.60
CA GLY A 53 -1.59 -27.10 13.34
C GLY A 53 -0.20 -27.76 13.47
N LYS A 54 0.36 -28.13 12.33
CA LYS A 54 1.66 -28.82 12.21
C LYS A 54 2.83 -28.04 12.86
N PHE A 55 2.76 -26.73 12.89
CA PHE A 55 3.81 -25.82 13.38
C PHE A 55 3.39 -25.10 14.66
N ALA A 56 2.59 -25.76 15.50
CA ALA A 56 2.04 -25.13 16.71
C ALA A 56 3.15 -24.70 17.69
N ASP A 57 4.16 -25.53 17.90
CA ASP A 57 5.24 -25.24 18.83
C ASP A 57 6.09 -24.04 18.38
N GLU A 58 6.35 -23.94 17.07
CA GLU A 58 7.10 -22.84 16.47
C GLU A 58 6.33 -21.50 16.63
N TYR A 59 5.01 -21.52 16.41
CA TYR A 59 4.20 -20.33 16.64
C TYR A 59 4.06 -19.96 18.11
N TRP A 60 3.95 -20.95 19.02
CA TRP A 60 3.98 -20.70 20.47
C TRP A 60 5.31 -20.07 20.90
N ASN A 61 6.43 -20.54 20.36
CA ASN A 61 7.73 -19.94 20.64
C ASN A 61 7.82 -18.51 20.07
N ALA A 62 7.28 -18.26 18.85
CA ALA A 62 7.22 -16.94 18.27
C ALA A 62 6.35 -15.98 19.10
N MET A 63 5.21 -16.44 19.66
CA MET A 63 4.38 -15.64 20.55
C MET A 63 5.09 -15.31 21.88
N LYS A 64 5.76 -16.29 22.50
CA LYS A 64 6.54 -16.06 23.73
C LYS A 64 7.65 -15.03 23.50
N LEU A 65 8.34 -15.13 22.37
CA LEU A 65 9.39 -14.18 22.01
C LEU A 65 8.82 -12.77 21.81
N GLU A 66 7.68 -12.64 21.12
CA GLU A 66 7.00 -11.35 20.93
C GLU A 66 6.62 -10.70 22.27
N ILE A 67 5.99 -11.46 23.17
CA ILE A 67 5.63 -10.95 24.53
C ILE A 67 6.88 -10.55 25.31
N ALA A 68 7.92 -11.37 25.33
CA ALA A 68 9.16 -11.04 26.03
C ALA A 68 9.82 -9.78 25.46
N THR A 69 9.79 -9.58 24.15
CA THR A 69 10.30 -8.36 23.48
C THR A 69 9.51 -7.12 23.92
N LEU A 70 8.18 -7.21 23.94
CA LEU A 70 7.30 -6.11 24.33
C LEU A 70 7.43 -5.77 25.84
N GLU A 71 7.60 -6.77 26.69
CA GLU A 71 7.86 -6.57 28.13
C GLU A 71 9.25 -5.96 28.38
N ALA A 72 10.26 -6.36 27.61
CA ALA A 72 11.63 -5.82 27.74
C ALA A 72 11.71 -4.33 27.42
N ILE A 73 10.87 -3.83 26.52
CA ILE A 73 10.78 -2.38 26.20
C ILE A 73 9.76 -1.62 27.05
N ASP A 74 9.21 -2.25 28.07
CA ASP A 74 8.19 -1.68 28.97
C ASP A 74 6.96 -1.14 28.20
N ALA A 75 6.46 -1.89 27.22
CA ALA A 75 5.38 -1.46 26.33
C ALA A 75 4.04 -1.23 27.06
N TRP A 76 3.84 -1.85 28.22
CA TRP A 76 2.59 -1.77 29.01
C TRP A 76 2.78 -2.03 30.51
N SER A 77 1.76 -1.71 31.27
CA SER A 77 1.58 -2.19 32.65
C SER A 77 0.39 -3.14 32.69
N VAL A 78 0.53 -4.27 33.42
CA VAL A 78 -0.58 -5.18 33.67
C VAL A 78 -1.38 -4.66 34.87
N ILE A 79 -2.67 -4.37 34.66
CA ILE A 79 -3.54 -3.77 35.66
C ILE A 79 -4.84 -4.57 35.81
N ASP A 80 -5.56 -4.34 36.89
CA ASP A 80 -6.90 -4.87 37.09
C ASP A 80 -7.87 -4.18 36.09
N ARG A 81 -8.80 -4.97 35.53
CA ARG A 81 -9.81 -4.46 34.62
C ARG A 81 -10.90 -3.73 35.37
N LEU A 82 -10.71 -2.44 35.56
CA LEU A 82 -11.72 -1.54 36.13
C LEU A 82 -12.73 -1.12 35.04
N ASP A 83 -13.47 -0.03 35.24
CA ASP A 83 -14.44 0.52 34.32
C ASP A 83 -13.77 1.23 33.10
N HIS A 84 -12.65 0.68 32.62
CA HIS A 84 -11.93 1.19 31.46
C HIS A 84 -12.53 0.66 30.15
N HIS A 85 -12.48 1.49 29.09
CA HIS A 85 -12.74 1.02 27.75
C HIS A 85 -11.57 0.14 27.29
N VAL A 86 -11.75 -1.18 27.34
CA VAL A 86 -10.70 -2.16 27.00
C VAL A 86 -10.99 -2.72 25.62
N ILE A 87 -10.14 -2.40 24.65
CA ILE A 87 -10.23 -2.93 23.27
C ILE A 87 -9.68 -4.35 23.22
N ALA A 88 -10.22 -5.17 22.31
CA ALA A 88 -9.75 -6.53 22.12
C ALA A 88 -8.36 -6.58 21.52
N SER A 89 -7.66 -7.68 21.72
CA SER A 89 -6.39 -8.00 21.10
C SER A 89 -6.50 -9.16 20.13
N THR A 90 -5.54 -9.28 19.23
CA THR A 90 -5.45 -10.38 18.27
C THR A 90 -4.00 -10.73 17.98
N TRP A 91 -3.78 -11.93 17.45
CA TRP A 91 -2.50 -12.37 16.93
C TRP A 91 -2.49 -12.35 15.40
N ALA A 92 -1.44 -11.78 14.81
CA ALA A 92 -1.16 -11.89 13.39
C ALA A 92 0.05 -12.83 13.19
N PHE A 93 -0.19 -13.94 12.50
CA PHE A 93 0.82 -14.96 12.24
C PHE A 93 1.32 -14.89 10.82
N LYS A 94 2.62 -15.14 10.63
CA LYS A 94 3.24 -15.23 9.32
C LYS A 94 4.37 -16.26 9.29
N CYS A 95 4.35 -17.13 8.29
CA CYS A 95 5.48 -17.96 7.92
C CYS A 95 6.29 -17.25 6.83
N LYS A 96 7.49 -16.79 7.15
CA LYS A 96 8.42 -16.23 6.15
C LYS A 96 9.17 -17.38 5.48
N ARG A 97 9.31 -17.31 4.15
CA ARG A 97 10.04 -18.29 3.36
C ARG A 97 11.19 -17.65 2.61
N TYR A 98 12.19 -18.45 2.29
CA TYR A 98 13.20 -18.10 1.30
C TYR A 98 12.62 -18.16 -0.13
N PRO A 99 13.29 -17.59 -1.14
CA PRO A 99 12.84 -17.66 -2.54
C PRO A 99 12.67 -19.09 -3.08
N ASP A 100 13.41 -20.05 -2.55
CA ASP A 100 13.33 -21.48 -2.87
C ASP A 100 12.13 -22.19 -2.22
N GLY A 101 11.32 -21.46 -1.41
CA GLY A 101 10.14 -21.97 -0.73
C GLY A 101 10.39 -22.59 0.64
N LEU A 102 11.65 -22.75 1.07
CA LEU A 102 11.98 -23.23 2.42
C LEU A 102 11.56 -22.24 3.50
N ILE A 103 11.17 -22.76 4.65
CA ILE A 103 10.76 -21.92 5.79
C ILE A 103 11.99 -21.20 6.35
N LYS A 104 11.92 -19.86 6.35
CA LYS A 104 12.95 -19.00 6.95
C LYS A 104 12.69 -18.74 8.43
N LYS A 105 11.44 -18.37 8.79
CA LYS A 105 11.09 -17.95 10.15
C LYS A 105 9.57 -17.94 10.35
N PHE A 106 9.13 -18.37 11.53
CA PHE A 106 7.78 -18.13 12.02
C PHE A 106 7.73 -16.81 12.77
N LYS A 107 6.72 -16.00 12.50
CA LYS A 107 6.51 -14.69 13.14
C LYS A 107 5.10 -14.62 13.71
N ALA A 108 4.99 -14.18 14.94
CA ALA A 108 3.73 -13.81 15.58
C ALA A 108 3.83 -12.34 15.98
N ARG A 109 2.81 -11.54 15.69
CA ARG A 109 2.70 -10.15 16.14
C ARG A 109 1.49 -10.03 17.04
N PHE A 110 1.68 -9.44 18.19
CA PHE A 110 0.59 -9.05 19.08
C PHE A 110 0.01 -7.71 18.62
N CYS A 111 -1.29 -7.68 18.32
CA CYS A 111 -1.97 -6.53 17.73
C CYS A 111 -3.18 -6.12 18.54
N ALA A 112 -3.41 -4.83 18.68
CA ALA A 112 -4.65 -4.28 19.18
C ALA A 112 -5.73 -4.22 18.10
N ARG A 113 -7.01 -4.29 18.47
CA ARG A 113 -8.16 -4.09 17.59
C ARG A 113 -8.49 -2.60 17.50
N GLY A 114 -7.70 -1.85 16.72
CA GLY A 114 -7.88 -0.43 16.52
C GLY A 114 -9.22 -0.02 15.90
N ASP A 115 -9.91 -0.96 15.26
CA ASP A 115 -11.30 -0.78 14.81
C ASP A 115 -12.30 -0.57 15.95
N GLN A 116 -11.95 -0.95 17.18
CA GLN A 116 -12.74 -0.76 18.40
C GLN A 116 -12.37 0.50 19.18
N GLN A 117 -11.34 1.24 18.76
CA GLN A 117 -10.94 2.47 19.42
C GLN A 117 -11.98 3.58 19.23
N LEU A 118 -12.19 4.38 20.27
CA LEU A 118 -13.09 5.52 20.31
C LEU A 118 -12.27 6.82 20.17
N GLU A 119 -12.63 7.64 19.19
CA GLU A 119 -12.04 8.96 18.99
C GLU A 119 -12.36 9.86 20.19
N GLY A 120 -11.38 10.65 20.64
CA GLY A 120 -11.50 11.53 21.81
C GLY A 120 -11.32 10.81 23.15
N ILE A 121 -11.13 9.47 23.16
CA ILE A 121 -10.87 8.65 24.36
C ILE A 121 -9.56 7.89 24.20
N ASP A 122 -9.47 7.01 23.17
CA ASP A 122 -8.31 6.15 22.93
C ASP A 122 -7.29 6.79 22.00
N PHE A 123 -7.70 7.74 21.18
CA PHE A 123 -6.86 8.50 20.26
C PHE A 123 -7.52 9.83 19.90
N PHE A 124 -6.72 10.82 19.49
CA PHE A 124 -7.18 12.14 19.05
C PHE A 124 -6.87 12.39 17.59
N GLU A 125 -5.75 11.92 17.09
CA GLU A 125 -5.28 12.15 15.74
C GLU A 125 -4.57 10.93 15.18
N THR A 126 -4.77 10.64 13.89
CA THR A 126 -4.25 9.41 13.27
C THR A 126 -3.47 9.65 11.99
N TYR A 127 -3.48 10.90 11.48
CA TYR A 127 -2.82 11.19 10.21
C TYR A 127 -1.30 11.01 10.32
N ALA A 128 -0.78 10.16 9.46
CA ALA A 128 0.64 10.03 9.16
C ALA A 128 0.85 10.24 7.67
N PRO A 129 1.81 11.05 7.25
CA PRO A 129 2.12 11.19 5.83
C PRO A 129 2.71 9.90 5.28
N VAL A 130 2.53 9.71 4.00
CA VAL A 130 3.13 8.63 3.21
C VAL A 130 3.85 9.26 2.04
N VAL A 131 5.06 8.83 1.75
CA VAL A 131 5.86 9.38 0.66
C VAL A 131 5.12 9.24 -0.68
N GLN A 132 5.20 10.30 -1.49
CA GLN A 132 4.64 10.29 -2.82
C GLN A 132 5.55 9.50 -3.78
N TRP A 133 4.94 8.68 -4.63
CA TRP A 133 5.71 7.94 -5.65
C TRP A 133 6.45 8.86 -6.64
N THR A 134 5.95 10.05 -6.84
CA THR A 134 6.65 11.10 -7.60
C THR A 134 8.00 11.43 -6.97
N THR A 135 8.05 11.59 -5.64
CA THR A 135 9.29 11.81 -4.88
C THR A 135 10.25 10.64 -5.03
N ILE A 136 9.76 9.40 -4.89
CA ILE A 136 10.58 8.19 -5.03
C ILE A 136 11.20 8.10 -6.42
N ARG A 137 10.39 8.30 -7.49
CA ARG A 137 10.88 8.26 -8.87
C ARG A 137 11.90 9.37 -9.13
N LEU A 138 11.60 10.59 -8.68
CA LEU A 138 12.52 11.73 -8.81
C LEU A 138 13.87 11.41 -8.14
N MET A 139 13.86 10.82 -6.94
CA MET A 139 15.10 10.46 -6.24
C MET A 139 15.90 9.40 -7.01
N PHE A 140 15.28 8.41 -7.63
CA PHE A 140 15.98 7.42 -8.46
C PHE A 140 16.52 8.03 -9.75
N ILE A 141 15.81 8.99 -10.36
CA ILE A 141 16.35 9.73 -11.52
C ILE A 141 17.56 10.56 -11.11
N LEU A 142 17.49 11.26 -9.97
CA LEU A 142 18.61 12.01 -9.41
C LEU A 142 19.78 11.11 -9.00
N GLU A 143 19.51 9.87 -8.55
CA GLU A 143 20.55 8.87 -8.28
C GLU A 143 21.43 8.66 -9.54
N ILE A 144 20.79 8.47 -10.68
CA ILE A 144 21.52 8.28 -11.97
C ILE A 144 22.21 9.55 -12.41
N LEU A 145 21.50 10.68 -12.48
CA LEU A 145 22.03 11.96 -12.96
C LEU A 145 23.21 12.48 -12.14
N LEU A 146 23.15 12.31 -10.83
CA LEU A 146 24.16 12.85 -9.90
C LEU A 146 25.20 11.80 -9.46
N GLY A 147 25.07 10.55 -9.93
CA GLY A 147 25.93 9.43 -9.54
C GLY A 147 25.83 9.12 -8.04
N LEU A 148 24.63 9.27 -7.44
CA LEU A 148 24.41 8.92 -6.05
C LEU A 148 24.43 7.41 -5.85
N LYS A 149 24.74 6.99 -4.63
CA LYS A 149 24.56 5.62 -4.15
C LYS A 149 23.36 5.59 -3.22
N SER A 150 22.62 4.51 -3.23
CA SER A 150 21.47 4.32 -2.34
C SER A 150 21.65 3.08 -1.48
N LYS A 151 21.11 3.14 -0.26
CA LYS A 151 20.99 2.00 0.65
C LYS A 151 19.63 2.02 1.30
N GLN A 152 19.08 0.82 1.52
CA GLN A 152 17.81 0.65 2.21
C GLN A 152 18.05 0.33 3.70
N GLY A 153 17.15 0.80 4.56
CA GLY A 153 17.08 0.47 5.97
C GLY A 153 15.67 0.09 6.37
N ASP A 154 15.53 -0.93 7.21
CA ASP A 154 14.26 -1.37 7.83
C ASP A 154 14.32 -1.10 9.33
N VAL A 155 13.33 -0.39 9.86
CA VAL A 155 13.25 -0.14 11.30
C VAL A 155 12.51 -1.30 11.96
N THR A 156 13.27 -2.12 12.69
CA THR A 156 12.71 -3.28 13.39
C THR A 156 11.71 -2.82 14.44
N CYS A 157 10.50 -3.42 14.41
CA CYS A 157 9.45 -3.13 15.37
C CYS A 157 9.06 -1.64 15.47
N ALA A 158 9.05 -0.93 14.35
CA ALA A 158 8.90 0.52 14.25
C ALA A 158 7.86 1.14 15.21
N PHE A 159 6.63 0.60 15.23
CA PHE A 159 5.57 1.14 16.08
C PHE A 159 5.84 1.01 17.60
N LEU A 160 6.74 0.13 18.00
CA LEU A 160 7.05 -0.08 19.41
C LEU A 160 8.09 0.92 19.98
N HIS A 161 8.72 1.70 19.10
CA HIS A 161 9.66 2.74 19.53
C HIS A 161 8.96 4.02 20.01
N ALA A 162 7.75 4.28 19.53
CA ALA A 162 7.03 5.50 19.87
C ALA A 162 6.17 5.34 21.13
N ASP A 163 6.21 6.34 22.00
CA ASP A 163 5.30 6.43 23.15
C ASP A 163 3.91 6.90 22.70
N LEU A 164 2.89 6.60 23.50
CA LEU A 164 1.58 7.21 23.34
C LEU A 164 1.65 8.72 23.59
N GLU A 165 0.84 9.50 22.87
CA GLU A 165 0.82 10.95 23.06
C GLU A 165 0.20 11.31 24.44
N PRO A 166 0.62 12.45 25.04
CA PRO A 166 0.06 12.90 26.30
C PRO A 166 -1.48 13.02 26.23
N GLY A 167 -2.15 12.39 27.18
CA GLY A 167 -3.62 12.35 27.22
C GLY A 167 -4.25 11.10 26.61
N GLU A 168 -3.53 10.34 25.79
CA GLU A 168 -4.00 9.05 25.31
C GLU A 168 -3.91 7.98 26.40
N ASN A 169 -5.01 7.27 26.63
CA ASN A 169 -5.08 6.17 27.59
C ASN A 169 -5.70 4.95 26.90
N VAL A 170 -4.85 4.05 26.43
CA VAL A 170 -5.28 2.87 25.69
C VAL A 170 -5.17 1.63 26.57
N TYR A 171 -6.28 0.92 26.72
CA TYR A 171 -6.34 -0.33 27.44
C TYR A 171 -6.66 -1.48 26.47
N VAL A 172 -5.89 -2.56 26.56
CA VAL A 172 -5.99 -3.70 25.62
C VAL A 172 -6.17 -4.98 26.40
N ASP A 173 -7.01 -5.88 25.90
CA ASP A 173 -7.17 -7.21 26.47
C ASP A 173 -5.83 -7.97 26.48
N MET A 174 -5.63 -8.75 27.56
CA MET A 174 -4.50 -9.68 27.64
C MET A 174 -4.41 -10.56 26.40
N PRO A 175 -3.18 -10.83 25.91
CA PRO A 175 -2.97 -11.68 24.73
C PRO A 175 -3.61 -13.06 24.92
N LEU A 176 -4.25 -13.58 23.90
CA LEU A 176 -4.77 -14.95 23.91
C LEU A 176 -3.61 -15.93 24.19
N GLY A 177 -3.80 -16.81 25.17
CA GLY A 177 -2.77 -17.75 25.64
C GLY A 177 -1.89 -17.23 26.78
N PHE A 178 -1.95 -15.92 27.12
CA PHE A 178 -1.13 -15.28 28.16
C PHE A 178 -1.98 -14.52 29.19
N ALA A 179 -3.25 -14.91 29.36
CA ALA A 179 -4.17 -14.24 30.27
C ALA A 179 -3.69 -14.34 31.73
N GLN A 180 -3.78 -13.21 32.45
CA GLN A 180 -3.56 -13.13 33.88
C GLN A 180 -4.87 -12.72 34.58
N TYR A 181 -5.03 -13.15 35.83
CA TYR A 181 -6.24 -12.93 36.58
C TYR A 181 -5.92 -12.27 37.91
N SER A 182 -6.82 -11.44 38.40
CA SER A 182 -6.81 -10.87 39.75
C SER A 182 -7.20 -11.92 40.79
N LYS A 183 -7.06 -11.60 42.07
CA LYS A 183 -7.40 -12.54 43.18
C LYS A 183 -8.88 -12.92 43.20
N ASP A 184 -9.74 -12.07 42.68
CA ASP A 184 -11.18 -12.28 42.55
C ASP A 184 -11.60 -13.09 41.32
N GLY A 185 -10.62 -13.52 40.47
CA GLY A 185 -10.86 -14.26 39.23
C GLY A 185 -11.15 -13.36 38.01
N THR A 186 -11.16 -12.05 38.17
CA THR A 186 -11.35 -11.12 37.06
C THR A 186 -10.11 -11.10 36.13
N LYS A 187 -10.31 -11.18 34.80
CA LYS A 187 -9.23 -11.11 33.83
C LYS A 187 -8.62 -9.70 33.84
N LYS A 188 -7.31 -9.61 33.99
CA LYS A 188 -6.55 -8.35 33.88
C LYS A 188 -6.52 -7.80 32.48
N CYS A 189 -6.08 -6.53 32.33
CA CYS A 189 -5.84 -5.89 31.05
C CYS A 189 -4.46 -5.21 31.01
N LEU A 190 -4.05 -4.79 29.83
CA LEU A 190 -2.81 -4.06 29.58
C LEU A 190 -3.14 -2.57 29.46
N LYS A 191 -2.51 -1.72 30.28
CA LYS A 191 -2.45 -0.28 30.03
C LYS A 191 -1.21 -0.01 29.21
N LEU A 192 -1.37 0.44 27.97
CA LEU A 192 -0.26 0.71 27.08
C LEU A 192 0.52 1.95 27.53
N LYS A 193 1.84 1.92 27.38
CA LYS A 193 2.79 3.04 27.52
C LYS A 193 3.32 3.43 26.15
N LYS A 194 3.51 2.46 25.26
CA LYS A 194 3.98 2.63 23.89
C LYS A 194 2.89 2.27 22.89
N THR A 195 3.03 2.74 21.66
CA THR A 195 2.13 2.32 20.59
C THR A 195 2.32 0.85 20.25
N LEU A 196 1.28 0.24 19.71
CA LEU A 196 1.24 -1.19 19.39
C LEU A 196 0.72 -1.38 17.96
N TYR A 197 1.09 -2.47 17.32
CA TYR A 197 0.50 -2.87 16.04
C TYR A 197 -1.02 -2.90 16.11
N GLY A 198 -1.67 -2.32 15.11
CA GLY A 198 -3.13 -2.30 14.99
C GLY A 198 -3.83 -1.10 15.62
N LEU A 199 -3.18 -0.27 16.42
CA LEU A 199 -3.74 1.01 16.86
C LEU A 199 -3.80 2.01 15.70
N ARG A 200 -4.82 2.86 15.69
CA ARG A 200 -5.04 3.87 14.65
C ARG A 200 -3.95 4.94 14.62
N GLN A 201 -3.45 5.35 15.78
CA GLN A 201 -2.43 6.38 15.94
C GLN A 201 -0.98 5.88 15.82
N SER A 202 -0.73 4.57 15.82
CA SER A 202 0.65 4.04 15.77
C SER A 202 1.47 4.55 14.60
N PRO A 203 0.94 4.65 13.35
CA PRO A 203 1.70 5.20 12.24
C PRO A 203 2.11 6.68 12.47
N ARG A 204 1.22 7.49 13.06
CA ARG A 204 1.49 8.89 13.38
C ARG A 204 2.56 9.05 14.46
N ALA A 205 2.44 8.28 15.54
CA ALA A 205 3.40 8.33 16.63
C ALA A 205 4.80 7.92 16.15
N PHE A 206 4.90 6.86 15.35
CA PHE A 206 6.17 6.45 14.76
C PHE A 206 6.72 7.49 13.79
N TRP A 207 5.88 8.08 12.93
CA TRP A 207 6.33 9.15 12.03
C TRP A 207 6.92 10.34 12.79
N LYS A 208 6.30 10.79 13.89
CA LYS A 208 6.85 11.83 14.75
C LYS A 208 8.19 11.41 15.37
N TYR A 209 8.26 10.18 15.86
CA TYR A 209 9.49 9.62 16.45
C TYR A 209 10.65 9.62 15.45
N ILE A 210 10.46 9.05 14.26
CA ILE A 210 11.54 8.97 13.27
C ILE A 210 11.92 10.34 12.71
N THR A 211 10.93 11.25 12.52
CA THR A 211 11.19 12.65 12.13
C THR A 211 12.14 13.33 13.11
N GLN A 212 11.85 13.27 14.41
CA GLN A 212 12.72 13.86 15.43
C GLN A 212 14.14 13.28 15.41
N LYS A 213 14.27 11.95 15.18
CA LYS A 213 15.59 11.30 15.11
C LYS A 213 16.38 11.75 13.88
N LEU A 214 15.73 11.83 12.72
CA LEU A 214 16.36 12.32 11.48
C LEU A 214 16.78 13.79 11.60
N GLU A 215 15.95 14.65 12.19
CA GLU A 215 16.28 16.04 12.45
C GLU A 215 17.48 16.17 13.42
N THR A 216 17.55 15.32 14.44
CA THR A 216 18.71 15.26 15.36
C THR A 216 20.00 14.85 14.63
N CYS A 217 19.90 14.03 13.58
CA CYS A 217 21.01 13.67 12.70
C CYS A 217 21.33 14.77 11.66
N GLY A 218 20.68 15.93 11.70
CA GLY A 218 20.95 17.06 10.78
C GLY A 218 20.26 16.91 9.42
N LEU A 219 19.21 16.11 9.31
CA LEU A 219 18.39 16.04 8.11
C LEU A 219 17.12 16.88 8.29
N GLU A 220 16.91 17.88 7.45
CA GLU A 220 15.74 18.76 7.49
C GLU A 220 14.57 18.16 6.69
N GLN A 221 13.37 18.21 7.26
CA GLN A 221 12.16 17.76 6.60
C GLN A 221 11.79 18.68 5.44
N SER A 222 11.49 18.11 4.28
CA SER A 222 11.04 18.86 3.10
C SER A 222 9.63 19.46 3.31
N LYS A 223 9.45 20.68 2.82
CA LYS A 223 8.15 21.37 2.83
C LYS A 223 7.15 20.81 1.79
N PHE A 224 7.62 20.05 0.80
CA PHE A 224 6.81 19.55 -0.31
C PHE A 224 6.35 18.11 -0.09
N ASP A 225 7.21 17.27 0.48
CA ASP A 225 6.89 15.91 0.88
C ASP A 225 7.40 15.68 2.29
N PRO A 226 6.51 15.54 3.28
CA PRO A 226 6.91 15.35 4.68
C PRO A 226 7.72 14.08 4.95
N CYS A 227 7.76 13.15 4.00
CA CYS A 227 8.54 11.92 4.10
C CYS A 227 9.93 12.02 3.46
N LEU A 228 10.28 13.17 2.87
CA LEU A 228 11.60 13.47 2.32
C LEU A 228 12.39 14.33 3.30
N PHE A 229 13.61 13.91 3.64
CA PHE A 229 14.53 14.59 4.53
C PHE A 229 15.84 14.86 3.79
N VAL A 230 16.35 16.08 3.89
CA VAL A 230 17.55 16.54 3.16
C VAL A 230 18.57 17.06 4.13
N GLY A 231 19.76 16.45 4.14
CA GLY A 231 20.92 16.91 4.88
C GLY A 231 22.03 17.39 3.95
N GLU A 232 23.14 17.83 4.50
CA GLU A 232 24.29 18.34 3.73
C GLU A 232 24.88 17.27 2.79
N LYS A 233 24.96 16.01 3.25
CA LYS A 233 25.60 14.90 2.52
C LYS A 233 24.66 13.76 2.20
N VAL A 234 23.55 13.65 2.91
CA VAL A 234 22.63 12.51 2.81
C VAL A 234 21.21 13.01 2.59
N ILE A 235 20.47 12.34 1.73
CA ILE A 235 19.04 12.49 1.55
C ILE A 235 18.40 11.20 2.04
N CYS A 236 17.28 11.31 2.76
CA CYS A 236 16.54 10.16 3.27
C CYS A 236 15.05 10.29 2.90
N VAL A 237 14.46 9.19 2.44
CA VAL A 237 13.01 9.03 2.26
C VAL A 237 12.51 8.00 3.26
N VAL A 238 11.42 8.32 3.94
CA VAL A 238 10.78 7.46 4.95
C VAL A 238 9.44 6.96 4.43
N TYR A 239 9.23 5.66 4.47
CA TYR A 239 7.92 5.05 4.25
C TYR A 239 7.60 4.09 5.40
N VAL A 240 6.93 4.59 6.42
CA VAL A 240 6.64 3.85 7.66
C VAL A 240 7.94 3.29 8.26
N ASP A 241 8.16 1.97 8.21
CA ASP A 241 9.33 1.25 8.70
C ASP A 241 10.50 1.17 7.70
N ASP A 242 10.26 1.42 6.41
CA ASP A 242 11.28 1.42 5.37
C ASP A 242 11.90 2.81 5.17
N LEU A 243 13.24 2.87 5.13
CA LEU A 243 14.02 4.06 4.79
C LEU A 243 14.87 3.80 3.56
N ILE A 244 15.03 4.81 2.69
CA ILE A 244 16.06 4.79 1.66
C ILE A 244 16.93 6.03 1.84
N PHE A 245 18.25 5.81 1.83
CA PHE A 245 19.26 6.85 1.94
C PHE A 245 19.98 7.01 0.61
N TRP A 246 20.26 8.25 0.22
CA TRP A 246 21.06 8.60 -0.95
C TRP A 246 22.21 9.51 -0.55
N SER A 247 23.41 9.25 -1.11
CA SER A 247 24.59 10.10 -0.99
C SER A 247 25.57 9.83 -2.14
N LYS A 248 26.47 10.76 -2.40
CA LYS A 248 27.64 10.49 -3.25
C LYS A 248 28.63 9.55 -2.58
N ASP A 249 28.67 9.56 -1.25
CA ASP A 249 29.56 8.76 -0.44
C ASP A 249 28.79 7.78 0.45
N THR A 250 29.06 6.50 0.27
CA THR A 250 28.45 5.42 1.09
C THR A 250 28.85 5.49 2.55
N VAL A 251 30.02 6.12 2.88
CA VAL A 251 30.44 6.35 4.26
C VAL A 251 29.45 7.28 4.96
N ALA A 252 29.03 8.37 4.30
CA ALA A 252 28.05 9.29 4.86
C ALA A 252 26.70 8.63 5.15
N ILE A 253 26.26 7.67 4.30
CA ILE A 253 25.05 6.88 4.57
C ILE A 253 25.24 6.01 5.81
N ASN A 254 26.37 5.32 5.92
CA ASN A 254 26.66 4.44 7.05
C ASN A 254 26.76 5.23 8.37
N ASP A 255 27.37 6.41 8.33
CA ASP A 255 27.49 7.31 9.49
C ASP A 255 26.10 7.79 9.95
N SER A 256 25.22 8.18 9.02
CA SER A 256 23.83 8.56 9.35
C SER A 256 23.06 7.39 9.95
N ALA A 257 23.22 6.18 9.39
CA ALA A 257 22.58 4.98 9.93
C ALA A 257 23.12 4.62 11.33
N MET A 258 24.42 4.83 11.58
CA MET A 258 25.06 4.62 12.89
C MET A 258 24.51 5.63 13.91
N GLN A 259 24.44 6.91 13.56
CA GLN A 259 23.86 7.95 14.43
C GLN A 259 22.41 7.64 14.80
N LEU A 260 21.59 7.16 13.86
CA LEU A 260 20.21 6.74 14.16
C LEU A 260 20.17 5.58 15.17
N ARG A 261 21.08 4.59 15.03
CA ARG A 261 21.20 3.49 16.01
C ARG A 261 21.63 3.99 17.39
N GLU A 262 22.57 4.92 17.47
CA GLU A 262 22.99 5.55 18.73
C GLU A 262 21.85 6.34 19.39
N LEU A 263 20.94 6.90 18.60
CA LEU A 263 19.72 7.54 19.06
C LEU A 263 18.59 6.56 19.43
N GLY A 264 18.87 5.24 19.39
CA GLY A 264 17.94 4.20 19.79
C GLY A 264 16.97 3.72 18.70
N VAL A 265 17.24 4.03 17.42
CA VAL A 265 16.48 3.45 16.31
C VAL A 265 17.07 2.08 15.97
N ASP A 266 16.29 1.02 16.10
CA ASP A 266 16.73 -0.34 15.71
C ASP A 266 16.65 -0.49 14.17
N LEU A 267 17.71 -0.06 13.49
CA LEU A 267 17.82 0.02 12.04
C LEU A 267 18.67 -1.12 11.49
N GLU A 268 18.03 -2.06 10.78
CA GLU A 268 18.71 -3.03 9.91
C GLU A 268 18.97 -2.38 8.54
N GLN A 269 20.23 -2.38 8.08
CA GLN A 269 20.61 -1.76 6.82
C GLN A 269 21.00 -2.84 5.81
N GLU A 270 20.47 -2.72 4.57
CA GLU A 270 20.84 -3.52 3.42
C GLU A 270 21.86 -2.77 2.55
N ASP A 271 22.77 -3.50 1.91
CA ASP A 271 23.88 -2.89 1.14
C ASP A 271 23.43 -2.21 -0.15
N ASP A 272 22.26 -2.54 -0.66
CA ASP A 272 21.66 -1.93 -1.85
C ASP A 272 20.14 -1.83 -1.71
N ALA A 273 19.54 -0.79 -2.29
CA ALA A 273 18.09 -0.69 -2.45
C ALA A 273 17.65 -1.56 -3.64
N ALA A 274 17.58 -2.87 -3.44
CA ALA A 274 17.19 -3.82 -4.48
C ALA A 274 15.67 -4.00 -4.62
N GLY A 275 14.90 -3.54 -3.63
CA GLY A 275 13.45 -3.63 -3.65
C GLY A 275 12.80 -2.70 -2.63
N PHE A 276 11.80 -1.95 -3.07
CA PHE A 276 11.08 -1.01 -2.23
C PHE A 276 9.58 -1.10 -2.49
N LEU A 277 8.80 -1.30 -1.44
CA LEU A 277 7.33 -1.36 -1.51
C LEU A 277 6.78 -2.36 -2.54
N GLY A 278 7.44 -3.51 -2.68
CA GLY A 278 7.03 -4.54 -3.65
C GLY A 278 7.36 -4.21 -5.11
N VAL A 279 8.20 -3.20 -5.33
CA VAL A 279 8.85 -2.90 -6.61
C VAL A 279 10.29 -3.40 -6.54
N THR A 280 10.70 -4.21 -7.49
CA THR A 280 12.09 -4.63 -7.67
C THR A 280 12.84 -3.55 -8.44
N LEU A 281 14.04 -3.22 -7.99
CA LEU A 281 14.93 -2.21 -8.58
C LEU A 281 16.13 -2.96 -9.20
N GLU A 282 16.15 -3.04 -10.52
CA GLU A 282 17.24 -3.68 -11.27
C GLU A 282 18.12 -2.59 -11.90
N ARG A 283 19.39 -2.56 -11.51
CA ARG A 283 20.39 -1.64 -12.06
C ARG A 283 21.29 -2.36 -13.03
N ASP A 284 21.43 -1.79 -14.21
CA ASP A 284 22.42 -2.23 -15.19
C ASP A 284 23.80 -1.70 -14.78
N PRO A 285 24.79 -2.56 -14.50
CA PRO A 285 26.10 -2.13 -14.04
C PRO A 285 26.92 -1.41 -15.11
N GLU A 286 26.62 -1.60 -16.40
CA GLU A 286 27.37 -0.98 -17.50
C GLU A 286 26.79 0.38 -17.89
N THR A 287 25.45 0.47 -17.94
CA THR A 287 24.75 1.67 -18.41
C THR A 287 24.24 2.56 -17.27
N SER A 288 24.24 2.07 -16.03
CA SER A 288 23.62 2.72 -14.87
C SER A 288 22.09 2.92 -14.99
N LEU A 289 21.45 2.29 -15.98
CA LEU A 289 20.00 2.30 -16.11
C LEU A 289 19.34 1.63 -14.91
N LEU A 290 18.22 2.19 -14.50
CA LEU A 290 17.40 1.59 -13.44
C LEU A 290 16.06 1.13 -14.03
N GLU A 291 15.73 -0.15 -13.88
CA GLU A 291 14.42 -0.68 -14.22
C GLU A 291 13.62 -1.02 -12.97
N MET A 292 12.40 -0.48 -12.89
CA MET A 292 11.46 -0.71 -11.79
C MET A 292 10.43 -1.74 -12.21
N LYS A 293 10.41 -2.91 -11.56
CA LYS A 293 9.57 -4.07 -11.93
C LYS A 293 8.64 -4.51 -10.79
N GLN A 294 7.51 -5.11 -11.17
CA GLN A 294 6.58 -5.77 -10.25
C GLN A 294 6.13 -7.14 -10.78
N THR A 295 7.10 -7.96 -11.20
CA THR A 295 6.84 -9.28 -11.80
C THR A 295 6.02 -10.20 -10.90
N GLY A 296 6.27 -10.17 -9.59
CA GLY A 296 5.49 -10.94 -8.61
C GLY A 296 4.02 -10.52 -8.52
N LEU A 297 3.72 -9.22 -8.69
CA LEU A 297 2.34 -8.72 -8.73
C LEU A 297 1.67 -9.10 -10.06
N ILE A 298 2.38 -8.99 -11.17
CA ILE A 298 1.88 -9.40 -12.49
C ILE A 298 1.51 -10.88 -12.47
N LYS A 299 2.36 -11.74 -11.92
CA LYS A 299 2.06 -13.17 -11.77
C LYS A 299 0.79 -13.42 -10.98
N ARG A 300 0.62 -12.76 -9.83
CA ARG A 300 -0.61 -12.86 -9.01
C ARG A 300 -1.86 -12.40 -9.74
N ILE A 301 -1.78 -11.35 -10.56
CA ILE A 301 -2.89 -10.87 -11.39
C ILE A 301 -3.27 -11.92 -12.44
N ILE A 302 -2.30 -12.51 -13.13
CA ILE A 302 -2.50 -13.57 -14.13
C ILE A 302 -3.18 -14.79 -13.51
N GLU A 303 -2.69 -15.24 -12.35
CA GLU A 303 -3.27 -16.34 -11.56
C GLU A 303 -4.70 -16.04 -11.10
N ALA A 304 -4.94 -14.82 -10.57
CA ALA A 304 -6.26 -14.40 -10.12
C ALA A 304 -7.30 -14.34 -11.26
N LEU A 305 -6.87 -14.04 -12.48
CA LEU A 305 -7.71 -14.03 -13.68
C LEU A 305 -7.93 -15.42 -14.29
N GLY A 306 -7.26 -16.47 -13.77
CA GLY A 306 -7.32 -17.83 -14.31
C GLY A 306 -6.72 -17.91 -15.72
N LEU A 307 -5.69 -17.14 -16.02
CA LEU A 307 -5.01 -17.16 -17.31
C LEU A 307 -3.86 -18.16 -17.25
N ASP A 308 -4.13 -19.40 -17.62
CA ASP A 308 -3.17 -20.50 -17.70
C ASP A 308 -2.08 -20.28 -18.80
N ASP A 309 -1.16 -21.24 -18.90
CA ASP A 309 -0.07 -21.17 -19.89
C ASP A 309 -0.56 -21.23 -21.34
N GLY A 310 -1.75 -21.79 -21.60
CA GLY A 310 -2.38 -21.82 -22.92
C GLY A 310 -3.03 -20.51 -23.37
N ALA A 311 -3.24 -19.55 -22.46
CA ALA A 311 -3.87 -18.28 -22.79
C ALA A 311 -2.97 -17.44 -23.72
N LYS A 312 -3.48 -17.13 -24.93
CA LYS A 312 -2.76 -16.30 -25.91
C LYS A 312 -2.58 -14.87 -25.41
N GLY A 313 -1.38 -14.33 -25.56
CA GLY A 313 -1.06 -12.93 -25.27
C GLY A 313 -1.83 -11.93 -26.13
N LYS A 314 -1.82 -10.67 -25.72
CA LYS A 314 -2.37 -9.53 -26.46
C LYS A 314 -1.32 -8.42 -26.56
N PHE A 315 -1.32 -7.69 -27.69
CA PHE A 315 -0.35 -6.61 -27.93
C PHE A 315 -0.81 -5.25 -27.36
N THR A 316 -2.10 -5.12 -27.00
CA THR A 316 -2.68 -3.89 -26.43
C THR A 316 -3.53 -4.22 -25.23
N PRO A 317 -3.50 -3.38 -24.16
CA PRO A 317 -4.28 -3.62 -22.94
C PRO A 317 -5.77 -3.35 -23.12
N SER A 318 -6.17 -2.51 -24.07
CA SER A 318 -7.57 -2.19 -24.38
C SER A 318 -7.91 -2.50 -25.84
N GLU A 319 -9.19 -2.51 -26.16
CA GLU A 319 -9.69 -2.52 -27.55
C GLU A 319 -9.85 -1.08 -28.03
N SER A 320 -9.98 -0.90 -29.35
CA SER A 320 -10.31 0.40 -29.93
C SER A 320 -11.74 0.82 -29.63
N LYS A 321 -12.65 -0.14 -29.43
CA LYS A 321 -14.02 0.13 -29.02
C LYS A 321 -14.09 0.51 -27.55
N PRO A 322 -14.76 1.60 -27.18
CA PRO A 322 -14.93 2.00 -25.79
C PRO A 322 -15.61 0.90 -24.93
N LEU A 323 -15.12 0.76 -23.69
CA LEU A 323 -15.79 -0.08 -22.70
C LEU A 323 -16.98 0.70 -22.13
N VAL A 324 -18.19 0.16 -22.31
CA VAL A 324 -19.45 0.79 -21.94
C VAL A 324 -20.10 0.12 -20.73
N LYS A 325 -21.10 0.76 -20.12
CA LYS A 325 -21.86 0.27 -18.95
C LYS A 325 -22.54 -1.11 -19.17
N ASP A 326 -22.83 -1.45 -20.43
CA ASP A 326 -23.38 -2.75 -20.86
C ASP A 326 -24.64 -3.16 -20.06
N ILE A 327 -25.63 -2.26 -20.05
CA ILE A 327 -26.85 -2.37 -19.18
C ILE A 327 -27.55 -3.71 -19.39
N ASN A 328 -27.65 -4.16 -20.64
CA ASN A 328 -28.35 -5.38 -21.04
C ASN A 328 -27.44 -6.62 -21.10
N GLY A 329 -26.14 -6.47 -20.82
CA GLY A 329 -25.18 -7.56 -20.83
C GLY A 329 -25.35 -8.52 -19.67
N ASP A 330 -24.83 -9.74 -19.87
CA ASP A 330 -24.82 -10.77 -18.84
C ASP A 330 -24.07 -10.30 -17.60
N LEU A 331 -24.52 -10.76 -16.44
CA LEU A 331 -23.82 -10.50 -15.19
C LEU A 331 -22.42 -11.13 -15.23
N ALA A 332 -21.51 -10.54 -14.47
CA ALA A 332 -20.19 -11.10 -14.27
C ALA A 332 -20.27 -12.55 -13.79
N SER A 333 -19.40 -13.40 -14.31
CA SER A 333 -19.41 -14.85 -14.01
C SER A 333 -19.09 -15.19 -12.56
N GLY A 334 -18.43 -14.25 -11.85
CA GLY A 334 -17.94 -14.47 -10.48
C GLY A 334 -16.77 -15.45 -10.39
N ALA A 335 -16.16 -15.83 -11.51
CA ALA A 335 -15.02 -16.73 -11.55
C ALA A 335 -13.79 -16.18 -10.80
N PHE A 336 -13.73 -14.86 -10.65
CA PHE A 336 -12.71 -14.15 -9.85
C PHE A 336 -13.31 -12.88 -9.21
N SER A 337 -12.65 -12.35 -8.20
CA SER A 337 -13.05 -11.07 -7.60
C SER A 337 -12.65 -9.90 -8.50
N TYR A 338 -13.61 -9.33 -9.22
CA TYR A 338 -13.39 -8.19 -10.13
C TYR A 338 -12.71 -7.02 -9.44
N SER A 339 -13.22 -6.59 -8.29
CA SER A 339 -12.68 -5.46 -7.52
C SER A 339 -11.26 -5.70 -6.99
N SER A 340 -10.96 -6.95 -6.57
CA SER A 340 -9.61 -7.30 -6.13
C SER A 340 -8.60 -7.24 -7.27
N VAL A 341 -8.96 -7.71 -8.45
CA VAL A 341 -8.10 -7.63 -9.64
C VAL A 341 -7.90 -6.18 -10.06
N VAL A 342 -8.97 -5.38 -10.12
CA VAL A 342 -8.85 -3.94 -10.42
C VAL A 342 -7.95 -3.24 -9.40
N GLY A 343 -8.07 -3.54 -8.10
CA GLY A 343 -7.18 -2.99 -7.06
C GLY A 343 -5.71 -3.31 -7.30
N MET A 344 -5.38 -4.56 -7.66
CA MET A 344 -4.01 -4.96 -8.02
C MET A 344 -3.52 -4.25 -9.28
N LEU A 345 -4.37 -4.09 -10.29
CA LEU A 345 -4.04 -3.39 -11.53
C LEU A 345 -3.85 -1.89 -11.33
N LEU A 346 -4.67 -1.24 -10.49
CA LEU A 346 -4.50 0.17 -10.12
C LEU A 346 -3.16 0.40 -9.42
N TYR A 347 -2.77 -0.50 -8.51
CA TYR A 347 -1.47 -0.45 -7.87
C TYR A 347 -0.33 -0.61 -8.89
N LEU A 348 -0.41 -1.61 -9.77
CA LEU A 348 0.58 -1.85 -10.82
C LEU A 348 0.71 -0.67 -11.79
N SER A 349 -0.42 -0.14 -12.28
CA SER A 349 -0.45 0.97 -13.23
C SER A 349 0.07 2.28 -12.64
N GLY A 350 -0.17 2.52 -11.37
CA GLY A 350 0.30 3.72 -10.66
C GLY A 350 1.79 3.70 -10.30
N HIS A 351 2.45 2.53 -10.37
CA HIS A 351 3.82 2.39 -9.88
C HIS A 351 4.85 2.11 -10.97
N THR A 352 4.63 1.09 -11.79
CA THR A 352 5.65 0.61 -12.75
C THR A 352 5.12 0.40 -14.17
N ARG A 353 3.79 0.47 -14.41
CA ARG A 353 3.19 0.17 -15.70
C ARG A 353 2.22 1.28 -16.15
N PRO A 354 2.73 2.47 -16.49
CA PRO A 354 1.90 3.57 -17.01
C PRO A 354 1.11 3.18 -18.27
N ASP A 355 1.61 2.26 -19.06
CA ASP A 355 1.04 1.76 -20.31
C ASP A 355 -0.34 1.11 -20.18
N ILE A 356 -0.72 0.62 -18.98
CA ILE A 356 -2.04 0.06 -18.72
C ILE A 356 -3.00 1.03 -18.03
N THR A 357 -2.57 2.24 -17.67
CA THR A 357 -3.34 3.17 -16.83
C THR A 357 -4.71 3.48 -17.40
N PHE A 358 -4.80 3.78 -18.70
CA PHE A 358 -6.06 4.04 -19.39
C PHE A 358 -7.02 2.84 -19.29
N ALA A 359 -6.57 1.65 -19.68
CA ALA A 359 -7.38 0.44 -19.71
C ALA A 359 -7.90 0.06 -18.30
N VAL A 360 -7.03 0.18 -17.29
CA VAL A 360 -7.39 -0.10 -15.89
C VAL A 360 -8.43 0.90 -15.39
N ASN A 361 -8.28 2.19 -15.67
CA ASN A 361 -9.24 3.20 -15.25
C ASN A 361 -10.59 3.07 -15.98
N CYS A 362 -10.62 2.58 -17.21
CA CYS A 362 -11.87 2.23 -17.89
C CYS A 362 -12.61 1.08 -17.17
N CYS A 363 -11.88 0.02 -16.78
CA CYS A 363 -12.45 -1.10 -16.02
C CYS A 363 -12.89 -0.69 -14.61
N ALA A 364 -12.15 0.20 -13.95
CA ALA A 364 -12.44 0.66 -12.59
C ALA A 364 -13.81 1.36 -12.46
N ARG A 365 -14.33 1.95 -13.52
CA ARG A 365 -15.68 2.55 -13.55
C ARG A 365 -16.79 1.57 -13.21
N TYR A 366 -16.59 0.29 -13.50
CA TYR A 366 -17.62 -0.76 -13.38
C TYR A 366 -17.41 -1.71 -12.20
N MET A 367 -16.56 -1.32 -11.23
CA MET A 367 -16.24 -2.16 -10.05
C MET A 367 -17.45 -2.53 -9.21
N PHE A 368 -18.45 -1.66 -9.17
CA PHE A 368 -19.62 -1.86 -8.32
C PHE A 368 -20.60 -2.88 -8.93
N CYS A 369 -20.83 -2.82 -10.24
CA CYS A 369 -21.75 -3.73 -10.95
C CYS A 369 -21.11 -4.22 -12.26
N PRO A 370 -20.09 -5.10 -12.16
CA PRO A 370 -19.41 -5.59 -13.36
C PRO A 370 -20.31 -6.53 -14.18
N LYS A 371 -20.17 -6.45 -15.49
CA LYS A 371 -20.80 -7.34 -16.47
C LYS A 371 -19.76 -8.29 -17.05
N HIS A 372 -20.21 -9.30 -17.78
CA HIS A 372 -19.30 -10.24 -18.44
C HIS A 372 -18.33 -9.54 -19.42
N SER A 373 -18.79 -8.53 -20.15
CA SER A 373 -17.93 -7.69 -21.01
C SER A 373 -16.79 -7.03 -20.24
N HIS A 374 -17.05 -6.58 -19.01
CA HIS A 374 -16.02 -5.99 -18.14
C HIS A 374 -14.99 -7.02 -17.65
N GLU A 375 -15.44 -8.27 -17.37
CA GLU A 375 -14.51 -9.38 -17.06
C GLU A 375 -13.59 -9.70 -18.25
N LEU A 376 -14.13 -9.68 -19.48
CA LEU A 376 -13.34 -9.89 -20.70
C LEU A 376 -12.30 -8.77 -20.89
N ALA A 377 -12.65 -7.52 -20.57
CA ALA A 377 -11.72 -6.40 -20.62
C ALA A 377 -10.57 -6.58 -19.60
N LEU A 378 -10.85 -7.00 -18.36
CA LEU A 378 -9.81 -7.35 -17.38
C LEU A 378 -8.93 -8.51 -17.85
N LYS A 379 -9.53 -9.57 -18.40
CA LYS A 379 -8.77 -10.70 -18.97
C LYS A 379 -7.89 -10.26 -20.13
N ARG A 380 -8.31 -9.25 -20.91
CA ARG A 380 -7.46 -8.67 -21.96
C ARG A 380 -6.24 -7.98 -21.40
N ILE A 381 -6.39 -7.15 -20.34
CA ILE A 381 -5.27 -6.53 -19.64
C ILE A 381 -4.33 -7.63 -19.11
N GLY A 382 -4.87 -8.67 -18.46
CA GLY A 382 -4.07 -9.80 -17.98
C GLY A 382 -3.28 -10.52 -19.09
N ARG A 383 -3.87 -10.71 -20.28
CA ARG A 383 -3.18 -11.30 -21.45
C ARG A 383 -2.09 -10.38 -22.01
N TYR A 384 -2.30 -9.07 -21.96
CA TYR A 384 -1.27 -8.09 -22.31
C TYR A 384 -0.11 -8.14 -21.31
N LEU A 385 -0.41 -8.17 -20.02
CA LEU A 385 0.59 -8.30 -18.95
C LEU A 385 1.36 -9.64 -19.04
N LYS A 386 0.69 -10.73 -19.40
CA LYS A 386 1.34 -12.04 -19.63
C LYS A 386 2.39 -11.96 -20.74
N GLN A 387 2.09 -11.25 -21.83
CA GLN A 387 3.01 -11.05 -22.95
C GLN A 387 4.16 -10.08 -22.62
N THR A 388 3.99 -9.24 -21.63
CA THR A 388 4.93 -8.17 -21.27
C THR A 388 5.31 -8.27 -19.78
N SER A 389 5.36 -9.49 -19.25
CA SER A 389 5.53 -9.74 -17.81
C SER A 389 6.92 -9.35 -17.28
N ASP A 390 7.90 -9.31 -18.15
CA ASP A 390 9.29 -8.92 -17.92
C ASP A 390 9.53 -7.42 -18.01
N ARG A 391 8.57 -6.66 -18.54
CA ARG A 391 8.71 -5.21 -18.71
C ARG A 391 8.44 -4.46 -17.42
N GLY A 392 9.34 -3.54 -17.12
CA GLY A 392 9.21 -2.55 -16.07
C GLY A 392 9.18 -1.13 -16.64
N MET A 393 9.34 -0.16 -15.77
CA MET A 393 9.55 1.24 -16.10
C MET A 393 11.06 1.51 -16.06
N VAL A 394 11.62 1.90 -17.21
CA VAL A 394 13.04 2.20 -17.35
C VAL A 394 13.28 3.67 -17.03
N MET A 395 14.23 3.93 -16.15
CA MET A 395 14.79 5.26 -15.86
C MET A 395 16.11 5.39 -16.61
N ASP A 396 16.07 6.15 -17.69
CA ASP A 396 17.22 6.47 -18.57
C ASP A 396 17.24 8.00 -18.77
N PRO A 397 17.65 8.76 -17.73
CA PRO A 397 17.64 10.20 -17.83
C PRO A 397 18.70 10.70 -18.80
N SER A 398 18.31 11.60 -19.72
CA SER A 398 19.26 12.29 -20.57
C SER A 398 20.16 13.21 -19.72
N SER A 399 21.46 13.05 -19.84
CA SER A 399 22.46 13.72 -18.99
C SER A 399 22.52 15.24 -19.15
N ASP A 400 21.94 15.79 -20.22
CA ASP A 400 22.18 17.18 -20.62
C ASP A 400 21.09 18.16 -20.17
N VAL A 401 19.92 17.70 -19.67
CA VAL A 401 18.81 18.61 -19.40
C VAL A 401 17.96 18.13 -18.19
N CYS A 402 18.11 18.78 -17.05
CA CYS A 402 17.13 18.71 -15.94
C CYS A 402 15.83 19.43 -16.35
N LYS A 403 15.12 18.91 -17.36
CA LYS A 403 13.92 19.49 -17.95
C LYS A 403 12.69 18.74 -17.45
N ILE A 404 11.63 19.51 -17.16
CA ILE A 404 10.31 18.97 -16.90
C ILE A 404 9.47 19.15 -18.15
N ASP A 405 8.94 18.06 -18.70
CA ASP A 405 7.99 18.08 -19.79
C ASP A 405 6.64 17.54 -19.35
N ALA A 406 5.57 18.10 -19.89
CA ALA A 406 4.21 17.65 -19.65
C ALA A 406 3.55 17.31 -21.01
N TYR A 407 2.95 16.14 -21.09
CA TYR A 407 2.22 15.64 -22.25
C TYR A 407 0.75 15.45 -21.86
N PRO A 408 -0.06 16.52 -21.88
CA PRO A 408 -1.48 16.43 -21.62
C PRO A 408 -2.23 15.95 -22.87
N ASP A 409 -3.29 15.18 -22.66
CA ASP A 409 -4.24 14.78 -23.68
C ASP A 409 -5.63 14.65 -23.05
N ALA A 410 -6.68 14.96 -23.81
CA ALA A 410 -8.04 14.78 -23.35
C ALA A 410 -8.96 14.38 -24.53
N ASP A 411 -9.87 13.43 -24.27
CA ASP A 411 -10.98 13.23 -25.17
C ASP A 411 -12.08 14.30 -24.92
N PHE A 412 -12.91 14.58 -25.91
CA PHE A 412 -14.09 15.39 -25.74
C PHE A 412 -15.33 14.51 -25.75
N ALA A 413 -15.94 14.32 -24.58
CA ALA A 413 -17.14 13.51 -24.40
C ALA A 413 -17.02 12.11 -25.05
N GLY A 414 -15.89 11.40 -24.83
CA GLY A 414 -15.54 10.18 -25.56
C GLY A 414 -16.50 8.99 -25.39
N MET A 415 -17.44 9.07 -24.46
CA MET A 415 -18.50 8.06 -24.25
C MET A 415 -19.84 8.47 -24.86
N PHE A 416 -19.98 9.71 -25.37
CA PHE A 416 -21.20 10.21 -25.98
C PHE A 416 -21.52 9.41 -27.25
N GLY A 417 -22.76 8.96 -27.39
CA GLY A 417 -23.17 8.10 -28.51
C GLY A 417 -22.85 6.60 -28.32
N HIS A 418 -22.10 6.24 -27.30
CA HIS A 418 -21.77 4.85 -26.91
C HIS A 418 -22.52 4.39 -25.67
N GLU A 419 -22.84 5.30 -24.77
CA GLU A 419 -23.65 5.07 -23.55
C GLU A 419 -24.98 5.86 -23.65
N ASP A 420 -25.89 5.60 -22.71
CA ASP A 420 -27.16 6.30 -22.60
C ASP A 420 -26.93 7.81 -22.39
N HIS A 421 -27.46 8.64 -23.28
CA HIS A 421 -27.32 10.10 -23.22
C HIS A 421 -28.12 10.73 -22.09
N THR A 422 -28.97 9.99 -21.41
CA THR A 422 -29.64 10.47 -20.18
C THR A 422 -28.69 10.37 -18.96
N ASP A 423 -27.60 9.59 -19.07
CA ASP A 423 -26.57 9.55 -18.03
C ASP A 423 -25.55 10.69 -18.26
N PRO A 424 -25.48 11.70 -17.37
CA PRO A 424 -24.52 12.81 -17.50
C PRO A 424 -23.05 12.35 -17.60
N ALA A 425 -22.75 11.15 -17.14
CA ALA A 425 -21.40 10.61 -17.19
C ALA A 425 -20.91 10.35 -18.63
N CYS A 426 -21.83 10.13 -19.59
CA CYS A 426 -21.46 9.91 -20.99
C CYS A 426 -20.90 11.16 -21.68
N ALA A 427 -21.28 12.36 -21.21
CA ALA A 427 -20.82 13.64 -21.72
C ALA A 427 -19.51 14.14 -21.07
N LYS A 428 -18.97 13.42 -20.08
CA LYS A 428 -17.73 13.79 -19.42
C LYS A 428 -16.52 13.39 -20.26
N SER A 429 -15.58 14.31 -20.36
CA SER A 429 -14.28 14.08 -20.99
C SER A 429 -13.35 13.29 -20.07
N ARG A 430 -12.36 12.62 -20.64
CA ARG A 430 -11.29 11.94 -19.92
C ARG A 430 -10.01 12.73 -20.10
N THR A 431 -9.38 13.12 -19.01
CA THR A 431 -8.05 13.69 -18.98
C THR A 431 -7.01 12.59 -18.85
N GLY A 432 -5.99 12.63 -19.71
CA GLY A 432 -4.75 11.87 -19.60
C GLY A 432 -3.57 12.83 -19.57
N PHE A 433 -2.55 12.52 -18.82
CA PHE A 433 -1.28 13.23 -18.92
C PHE A 433 -0.12 12.37 -18.39
N ILE A 434 1.08 12.71 -18.89
CA ILE A 434 2.35 12.22 -18.35
C ILE A 434 3.23 13.44 -18.11
N ILE A 435 3.85 13.49 -16.94
CA ILE A 435 4.92 14.44 -16.61
C ILE A 435 6.23 13.66 -16.52
N THR A 436 7.24 14.15 -17.23
CA THR A 436 8.59 13.59 -17.19
C THR A 436 9.57 14.57 -16.58
N PHE A 437 10.64 14.04 -16.00
CA PHE A 437 11.83 14.77 -15.59
C PHE A 437 13.04 14.11 -16.24
N ALA A 438 13.86 14.88 -16.95
CA ALA A 438 14.98 14.37 -17.75
C ALA A 438 14.57 13.16 -18.63
N ASP A 439 13.45 13.30 -19.33
CA ASP A 439 12.80 12.29 -20.19
C ASP A 439 12.23 11.04 -19.48
N CYS A 440 12.41 10.92 -18.16
CA CYS A 440 11.87 9.80 -17.37
C CYS A 440 10.49 10.13 -16.80
N PRO A 441 9.51 9.21 -16.86
CA PRO A 441 8.19 9.41 -16.29
C PRO A 441 8.24 9.55 -14.77
N VAL A 442 7.71 10.64 -14.22
CA VAL A 442 7.61 10.86 -12.76
C VAL A 442 6.18 10.81 -12.26
N PHE A 443 5.23 11.30 -13.08
CA PHE A 443 3.82 11.31 -12.71
C PHE A 443 2.92 11.16 -13.95
N TRP A 444 1.87 10.35 -13.85
CA TRP A 444 0.88 10.15 -14.91
C TRP A 444 -0.48 9.86 -14.34
N GLN A 445 -1.50 10.16 -15.10
CA GLN A 445 -2.88 9.89 -14.74
C GLN A 445 -3.74 9.69 -16.00
N SER A 446 -4.78 8.87 -15.88
CA SER A 446 -5.93 8.86 -16.78
C SER A 446 -7.19 8.84 -15.94
N LYS A 447 -8.04 9.87 -16.06
CA LYS A 447 -9.19 10.05 -15.19
C LYS A 447 -10.35 10.71 -15.92
N LEU A 448 -11.57 10.26 -15.67
CA LEU A 448 -12.78 10.96 -16.10
C LEU A 448 -12.88 12.28 -15.34
N GLN A 449 -13.17 13.37 -16.05
CA GLN A 449 -13.33 14.72 -15.46
C GLN A 449 -14.54 14.76 -14.52
N THR A 450 -14.49 15.64 -13.54
CA THR A 450 -15.61 15.85 -12.61
C THR A 450 -16.72 16.68 -13.23
N GLU A 451 -16.33 17.65 -14.07
CA GLU A 451 -17.22 18.55 -14.78
C GLU A 451 -17.37 18.12 -16.25
N THR A 452 -18.41 18.62 -16.91
CA THR A 452 -18.61 18.43 -18.34
C THR A 452 -18.02 19.62 -19.09
N ALA A 453 -17.05 19.37 -19.97
CA ALA A 453 -16.51 20.40 -20.85
C ALA A 453 -17.54 20.79 -21.92
N LEU A 454 -17.68 22.07 -22.20
CA LEU A 454 -18.62 22.59 -23.21
C LEU A 454 -17.97 22.72 -24.59
N SER A 455 -16.67 22.60 -24.66
CA SER A 455 -15.89 22.65 -25.91
C SER A 455 -14.65 21.77 -25.82
N THR A 456 -14.05 21.47 -26.97
CA THR A 456 -12.76 20.76 -27.06
C THR A 456 -11.60 21.54 -26.42
N MET A 457 -11.74 22.86 -26.25
CA MET A 457 -10.74 23.70 -25.58
C MET A 457 -10.82 23.63 -24.05
N GLU A 458 -11.99 23.25 -23.53
CA GLU A 458 -12.21 23.09 -22.07
C GLU A 458 -11.93 21.64 -21.61
N ALA A 459 -11.96 20.71 -22.52
CA ALA A 459 -11.65 19.31 -22.25
C ALA A 459 -10.12 19.10 -22.10
#